data_fdf0a458f035d841c3e572829b422c2c
#
_entry.id   fdf0a458f035d841c3e572829b422c2c
#
_cell.length_a   1.000
_cell.length_b   1.000
_cell.length_c   1.000
_cell.angle_alpha   90.00
_cell.angle_beta   90.00
_cell.angle_gamma   90.00
#
_symmetry.space_group_name_H-M   'P 1'
#
loop_
_entity.id
_entity.type
_entity.pdbx_description
1 polymer ?
#
loop_
_entity_poly.entity_id
_entity_poly.type
_entity_poly.pdbx_seq_one_letter_code
_entity_poly.pdbx_strand_id
1 'polypeptide(L)'
;MIPMTTEQLGMNNSIDDKLDILLIGAGFTGLYQLYHFRKQGYRVHLIDAGSDVGGVWHWNCYPGARVDTHFQIYQYSMPELWEKFDWKERFPNWAQVREYFYFVDKELELSKDITFNSRVQSARWDEKNREWTVYCVGHQPIRARFVIANLGFGAKPHLPKIEGIDTFKGAIHHTGLWPQQGLDMEGKRVAVIGTGSSGVQVAQEAALNAKQVTVFQRSPNYALPMHQQQLSAEDNRRLRKDMPKAFEARGKCFGGFDFDFIPKNAVELSKEERDAGYEALWNAGGFLFWLGNYQDTIFSEESNHYAYQFWRDKVHARVKDPAVAEKLAPAKAPYPFATKRPSLEQWYYEIFNQDNVKLADMNETPILRLTEKGIETADGEMEFDIIAFATGFDAVTGGITSIDFRSTENKTFKEVWADGVRTQLGIATAGFPNLLFGYGPQSPAGFCNGPSSAEYQGDLLVELMNYLRDNNITRIEAQPEAQEEWRKLIANFWETTLFPRAKSWYAGANIPGKKVESLNFPLGLPTYIKKFKESANQGYADFALSR
;
A
#
# COMPACT_ATOMS: atom_id res chain seq x y z
N MET A 1 -17.07 -0.73 -36.63
CA MET A 1 -17.75 -0.86 -35.33
C MET A 1 -19.12 -1.45 -35.60
N ILE A 2 -19.30 -2.73 -35.30
CA ILE A 2 -20.60 -3.42 -35.38
C ILE A 2 -21.16 -3.32 -33.96
N PRO A 3 -22.40 -2.83 -33.76
CA PRO A 3 -22.99 -2.79 -32.42
C PRO A 3 -23.27 -4.21 -31.95
N MET A 4 -22.65 -4.60 -30.84
CA MET A 4 -22.95 -5.85 -30.15
C MET A 4 -24.37 -5.78 -29.60
N THR A 5 -25.17 -6.79 -29.93
CA THR A 5 -26.54 -6.96 -29.43
C THR A 5 -26.52 -7.34 -27.95
N THR A 6 -27.53 -6.91 -27.21
CA THR A 6 -27.75 -7.11 -25.78
C THR A 6 -27.81 -8.59 -25.33
N GLU A 7 -27.81 -9.54 -26.24
CA GLU A 7 -27.83 -10.99 -25.96
C GLU A 7 -26.43 -11.63 -25.76
N GLN A 8 -25.34 -10.88 -26.05
CA GLN A 8 -23.95 -11.37 -25.82
C GLN A 8 -23.35 -10.95 -24.47
N LEU A 9 -24.07 -10.22 -23.63
CA LEU A 9 -23.78 -9.98 -22.23
C LEU A 9 -24.42 -11.11 -21.39
N GLY A 10 -23.97 -12.32 -21.61
CA GLY A 10 -24.36 -13.48 -20.85
C GLY A 10 -23.89 -13.41 -19.40
N MET A 11 -24.83 -13.65 -18.54
CA MET A 11 -24.90 -14.03 -17.15
C MET A 11 -25.40 -12.92 -16.22
N ASN A 12 -26.72 -12.79 -16.20
CA ASN A 12 -27.46 -12.40 -15.00
C ASN A 12 -27.26 -13.48 -13.91
N ASN A 13 -26.16 -13.49 -13.21
CA ASN A 13 -26.17 -13.93 -11.82
C ASN A 13 -26.78 -12.75 -11.05
N SER A 14 -28.09 -12.78 -10.81
CA SER A 14 -28.72 -11.88 -9.86
C SER A 14 -28.03 -12.12 -8.51
N ILE A 15 -27.22 -11.17 -8.07
CA ILE A 15 -26.71 -11.13 -6.69
C ILE A 15 -27.95 -11.21 -5.80
N ASP A 16 -27.93 -12.13 -4.85
CA ASP A 16 -29.05 -12.42 -3.96
C ASP A 16 -29.66 -11.11 -3.43
N ASP A 17 -30.96 -10.98 -3.41
CA ASP A 17 -31.68 -9.72 -3.15
C ASP A 17 -31.33 -9.05 -1.81
N LYS A 18 -30.67 -9.76 -0.89
CA LYS A 18 -30.22 -9.21 0.40
C LYS A 18 -29.00 -9.94 0.93
N LEU A 19 -27.87 -9.29 0.89
CA LEU A 19 -26.62 -9.77 1.49
C LEU A 19 -26.55 -9.42 2.98
N ASP A 20 -25.88 -10.27 3.76
CA ASP A 20 -25.47 -9.89 5.10
C ASP A 20 -24.24 -8.98 5.02
N ILE A 21 -23.27 -9.29 4.16
CA ILE A 21 -22.03 -8.54 3.99
C ILE A 21 -21.70 -8.37 2.51
N LEU A 22 -21.45 -7.13 2.09
CA LEU A 22 -20.82 -6.81 0.80
C LEU A 22 -19.39 -6.37 1.05
N LEU A 23 -18.44 -7.05 0.42
CA LEU A 23 -17.02 -6.68 0.42
C LEU A 23 -16.68 -5.91 -0.85
N ILE A 24 -15.84 -4.86 -0.72
CA ILE A 24 -15.37 -4.06 -1.86
C ILE A 24 -13.85 -4.18 -1.94
N GLY A 25 -13.32 -4.82 -2.99
CA GLY A 25 -11.90 -4.99 -3.24
C GLY A 25 -11.39 -6.42 -3.11
N ALA A 26 -10.85 -7.00 -4.21
CA ALA A 26 -10.37 -8.37 -4.33
C ALA A 26 -8.84 -8.50 -4.14
N GLY A 27 -8.27 -7.74 -3.20
CA GLY A 27 -6.90 -7.90 -2.73
C GLY A 27 -6.80 -8.86 -1.54
N PHE A 28 -5.61 -8.94 -0.89
CA PHE A 28 -5.39 -9.81 0.27
C PHE A 28 -6.49 -9.70 1.33
N THR A 29 -6.87 -8.50 1.71
CA THR A 29 -7.86 -8.28 2.79
C THR A 29 -9.25 -8.81 2.40
N GLY A 30 -9.73 -8.45 1.19
CA GLY A 30 -11.06 -8.85 0.74
C GLY A 30 -11.20 -10.35 0.51
N LEU A 31 -10.21 -10.99 -0.09
CA LEU A 31 -10.24 -12.44 -0.33
C LEU A 31 -10.17 -13.23 0.98
N TYR A 32 -9.34 -12.79 1.94
CA TYR A 32 -9.29 -13.38 3.28
C TYR A 32 -10.66 -13.31 3.97
N GLN A 33 -11.25 -12.13 3.98
CA GLN A 33 -12.56 -11.90 4.60
C GLN A 33 -13.67 -12.69 3.89
N LEU A 34 -13.68 -12.74 2.55
CA LEU A 34 -14.66 -13.51 1.78
C LEU A 34 -14.67 -14.99 2.21
N TYR A 35 -13.48 -15.59 2.27
CA TYR A 35 -13.33 -16.98 2.71
C TYR A 35 -13.84 -17.20 4.13
N HIS A 36 -13.40 -16.36 5.07
CA HIS A 36 -13.73 -16.54 6.49
C HIS A 36 -15.19 -16.24 6.79
N PHE A 37 -15.78 -15.17 6.23
CA PHE A 37 -17.23 -14.90 6.39
C PHE A 37 -18.10 -16.00 5.79
N ARG A 38 -17.72 -16.50 4.62
CA ARG A 38 -18.41 -17.65 4.00
C ARG A 38 -18.37 -18.88 4.92
N LYS A 39 -17.24 -19.18 5.53
CA LYS A 39 -17.11 -20.28 6.51
C LYS A 39 -17.96 -20.08 7.77
N GLN A 40 -18.23 -18.85 8.15
CA GLN A 40 -19.12 -18.50 9.26
C GLN A 40 -20.60 -18.50 8.88
N GLY A 41 -20.95 -18.81 7.63
CA GLY A 41 -22.33 -18.94 7.14
C GLY A 41 -22.99 -17.61 6.80
N TYR A 42 -22.23 -16.51 6.62
CA TYR A 42 -22.79 -15.25 6.11
C TYR A 42 -23.11 -15.34 4.62
N ARG A 43 -24.20 -14.71 4.19
CA ARG A 43 -24.43 -14.39 2.79
C ARG A 43 -23.53 -13.23 2.42
N VAL A 44 -22.35 -13.56 1.92
CA VAL A 44 -21.29 -12.60 1.59
C VAL A 44 -21.03 -12.62 0.10
N HIS A 45 -20.82 -11.46 -0.47
CA HIS A 45 -20.39 -11.28 -1.85
C HIS A 45 -19.30 -10.23 -1.93
N LEU A 46 -18.39 -10.36 -2.87
CA LEU A 46 -17.29 -9.42 -3.09
C LEU A 46 -17.40 -8.80 -4.47
N ILE A 47 -17.15 -7.49 -4.56
CA ILE A 47 -17.06 -6.77 -5.85
C ILE A 47 -15.71 -6.10 -6.01
N ASP A 48 -15.17 -6.08 -7.23
CA ASP A 48 -13.93 -5.38 -7.55
C ASP A 48 -14.03 -4.60 -8.86
N ALA A 49 -13.36 -3.46 -8.94
CA ALA A 49 -13.28 -2.64 -10.14
C ALA A 49 -12.35 -3.23 -11.21
N GLY A 50 -11.45 -4.13 -10.83
CA GLY A 50 -10.58 -4.88 -11.72
C GLY A 50 -11.30 -6.02 -12.42
N SER A 51 -10.65 -6.57 -13.44
CA SER A 51 -11.18 -7.72 -14.19
C SER A 51 -10.81 -9.06 -13.56
N ASP A 52 -10.05 -9.04 -12.44
CA ASP A 52 -9.53 -10.25 -11.82
C ASP A 52 -9.11 -10.00 -10.36
N VAL A 53 -8.79 -11.08 -9.63
CA VAL A 53 -8.22 -11.02 -8.27
C VAL A 53 -6.83 -10.39 -8.28
N GLY A 54 -6.39 -9.88 -7.11
CA GLY A 54 -5.03 -9.37 -6.93
C GLY A 54 -4.94 -7.99 -6.32
N GLY A 55 -6.03 -7.19 -6.33
CA GLY A 55 -6.00 -5.83 -5.78
C GLY A 55 -4.89 -4.98 -6.40
N VAL A 56 -3.98 -4.42 -5.60
CA VAL A 56 -2.86 -3.61 -6.09
C VAL A 56 -1.98 -4.35 -7.12
N TRP A 57 -1.86 -5.67 -7.03
CA TRP A 57 -1.06 -6.49 -7.96
C TRP A 57 -1.77 -6.77 -9.29
N HIS A 58 -3.06 -6.56 -9.36
CA HIS A 58 -3.79 -6.50 -10.63
C HIS A 58 -3.47 -5.20 -11.38
N TRP A 59 -3.37 -4.06 -10.67
CA TRP A 59 -3.16 -2.75 -11.27
C TRP A 59 -1.69 -2.38 -11.50
N ASN A 60 -0.80 -2.73 -10.55
CA ASN A 60 0.62 -2.37 -10.57
C ASN A 60 1.44 -3.45 -11.28
N CYS A 61 1.29 -3.53 -12.60
CA CYS A 61 1.99 -4.47 -13.47
C CYS A 61 3.11 -3.81 -14.31
N TYR A 62 3.62 -2.69 -13.84
CA TYR A 62 4.74 -1.98 -14.49
C TYR A 62 6.03 -2.80 -14.38
N PRO A 63 6.99 -2.59 -15.32
CA PRO A 63 8.28 -3.28 -15.29
C PRO A 63 9.01 -3.09 -13.96
N GLY A 64 9.51 -4.18 -13.40
CA GLY A 64 10.20 -4.20 -12.12
C GLY A 64 9.30 -4.17 -10.88
N ALA A 65 7.97 -4.06 -11.03
CA ALA A 65 7.04 -4.11 -9.91
C ALA A 65 7.21 -5.39 -9.11
N ARG A 66 7.53 -5.26 -7.82
CA ARG A 66 7.75 -6.40 -6.90
C ARG A 66 7.49 -6.02 -5.46
N VAL A 67 7.33 -7.04 -4.65
CA VAL A 67 7.13 -6.88 -3.21
C VAL A 67 8.42 -6.39 -2.54
N ASP A 68 8.27 -5.72 -1.41
CA ASP A 68 9.35 -5.27 -0.53
C ASP A 68 9.44 -6.11 0.75
N THR A 69 8.71 -7.19 0.80
CA THR A 69 8.68 -8.17 1.89
C THR A 69 9.03 -9.54 1.31
N HIS A 70 9.86 -10.32 1.99
CA HIS A 70 10.22 -11.65 1.51
C HIS A 70 9.01 -12.61 1.50
N PHE A 71 9.02 -13.55 0.57
CA PHE A 71 7.87 -14.41 0.26
C PHE A 71 7.30 -15.18 1.46
N GLN A 72 8.16 -15.57 2.43
CA GLN A 72 7.75 -16.39 3.57
C GLN A 72 6.59 -15.78 4.35
N ILE A 73 6.55 -14.44 4.45
CA ILE A 73 5.48 -13.72 5.14
C ILE A 73 4.61 -12.88 4.19
N TYR A 74 4.94 -12.82 2.88
CA TYR A 74 4.10 -12.14 1.88
C TYR A 74 3.07 -13.09 1.26
N GLN A 75 2.42 -13.87 2.10
CA GLN A 75 1.37 -14.83 1.76
C GLN A 75 0.48 -15.08 2.97
N TYR A 76 -0.64 -15.78 2.76
CA TYR A 76 -1.48 -16.21 3.87
C TYR A 76 -0.81 -17.29 4.72
N SER A 77 -1.09 -17.28 6.03
CA SER A 77 -0.59 -18.29 6.98
C SER A 77 -1.40 -19.60 6.98
N MET A 78 -2.36 -19.72 6.08
CA MET A 78 -3.23 -20.89 5.94
C MET A 78 -2.43 -22.08 5.40
N PRO A 79 -2.32 -23.21 6.16
CA PRO A 79 -1.50 -24.36 5.75
C PRO A 79 -1.88 -24.91 4.37
N GLU A 80 -3.18 -24.94 4.05
CA GLU A 80 -3.71 -25.39 2.77
C GLU A 80 -3.20 -24.58 1.58
N LEU A 81 -2.62 -23.39 1.82
CA LEU A 81 -2.05 -22.53 0.79
C LEU A 81 -0.52 -22.58 0.79
N TRP A 82 0.14 -22.21 1.91
CA TRP A 82 1.60 -22.07 1.91
C TRP A 82 2.36 -23.40 1.81
N GLU A 83 1.74 -24.52 2.15
CA GLU A 83 2.34 -25.84 1.97
C GLU A 83 2.42 -26.27 0.50
N LYS A 84 1.57 -25.70 -0.37
CA LYS A 84 1.41 -26.14 -1.76
C LYS A 84 2.04 -25.20 -2.79
N PHE A 85 2.17 -23.90 -2.49
CA PHE A 85 2.66 -22.92 -3.45
C PHE A 85 4.18 -22.76 -3.38
N ASP A 86 4.87 -22.90 -4.52
CA ASP A 86 6.30 -22.70 -4.65
C ASP A 86 6.61 -21.30 -5.18
N TRP A 87 7.34 -20.50 -4.39
CA TRP A 87 7.83 -19.21 -4.80
C TRP A 87 9.15 -19.35 -5.59
N LYS A 88 9.33 -18.51 -6.62
CA LYS A 88 10.52 -18.52 -7.51
C LYS A 88 11.58 -17.53 -7.07
N GLU A 89 11.20 -16.51 -6.29
CA GLU A 89 12.07 -15.42 -5.87
C GLU A 89 11.89 -15.10 -4.38
N ARG A 90 12.97 -14.63 -3.72
CA ARG A 90 12.89 -14.15 -2.33
C ARG A 90 11.91 -12.99 -2.18
N PHE A 91 11.96 -12.04 -3.12
CA PHE A 91 11.04 -10.91 -3.22
C PHE A 91 10.27 -11.01 -4.54
N PRO A 92 9.14 -11.69 -4.57
CA PRO A 92 8.40 -11.98 -5.80
C PRO A 92 8.02 -10.73 -6.59
N ASN A 93 8.12 -10.85 -7.92
CA ASN A 93 7.60 -9.84 -8.82
C ASN A 93 6.06 -9.91 -8.92
N TRP A 94 5.46 -8.87 -9.51
CA TRP A 94 4.01 -8.74 -9.64
C TRP A 94 3.35 -9.94 -10.36
N ALA A 95 4.02 -10.52 -11.35
CA ALA A 95 3.46 -11.65 -12.11
C ALA A 95 3.35 -12.89 -11.22
N GLN A 96 4.37 -13.17 -10.41
CA GLN A 96 4.33 -14.29 -9.47
C GLN A 96 3.34 -14.06 -8.33
N VAL A 97 3.19 -12.82 -7.86
CA VAL A 97 2.14 -12.50 -6.86
C VAL A 97 0.75 -12.74 -7.47
N ARG A 98 0.53 -12.42 -8.76
CA ARG A 98 -0.72 -12.79 -9.45
C ARG A 98 -0.89 -14.31 -9.57
N GLU A 99 0.16 -15.05 -9.93
CA GLU A 99 0.10 -16.53 -9.93
C GLU A 99 -0.35 -17.05 -8.56
N TYR A 100 0.14 -16.45 -7.47
CA TYR A 100 -0.31 -16.78 -6.12
C TYR A 100 -1.79 -16.46 -5.89
N PHE A 101 -2.28 -15.30 -6.32
CA PHE A 101 -3.70 -14.95 -6.19
C PHE A 101 -4.61 -15.91 -6.97
N TYR A 102 -4.22 -16.32 -8.18
CA TYR A 102 -4.96 -17.33 -8.96
C TYR A 102 -4.96 -18.69 -8.28
N PHE A 103 -3.84 -19.06 -7.68
CA PHE A 103 -3.75 -20.27 -6.88
C PHE A 103 -4.69 -20.19 -5.66
N VAL A 104 -4.68 -19.09 -4.90
CA VAL A 104 -5.56 -18.88 -3.75
C VAL A 104 -7.03 -18.93 -4.15
N ASP A 105 -7.40 -18.24 -5.23
CA ASP A 105 -8.77 -18.25 -5.76
C ASP A 105 -9.24 -19.66 -6.08
N LYS A 106 -8.42 -20.42 -6.77
CA LYS A 106 -8.71 -21.83 -7.15
C LYS A 106 -8.83 -22.74 -5.92
N GLU A 107 -7.87 -22.69 -5.00
CA GLU A 107 -7.86 -23.57 -3.81
C GLU A 107 -9.04 -23.29 -2.86
N LEU A 108 -9.44 -22.02 -2.75
CA LEU A 108 -10.51 -21.59 -1.86
C LEU A 108 -11.85 -21.37 -2.58
N GLU A 109 -11.92 -21.57 -3.90
CA GLU A 109 -13.11 -21.38 -4.75
C GLU A 109 -13.78 -20.03 -4.51
N LEU A 110 -13.03 -18.92 -4.65
CA LEU A 110 -13.52 -17.59 -4.28
C LEU A 110 -14.30 -16.90 -5.39
N SER A 111 -13.89 -17.04 -6.66
CA SER A 111 -14.46 -16.33 -7.82
C SER A 111 -15.96 -16.54 -8.00
N LYS A 112 -16.53 -17.64 -7.50
CA LYS A 112 -17.99 -17.89 -7.55
C LYS A 112 -18.81 -16.85 -6.75
N ASP A 113 -18.18 -16.22 -5.76
CA ASP A 113 -18.78 -15.21 -4.90
C ASP A 113 -18.19 -13.80 -5.17
N ILE A 114 -17.57 -13.59 -6.36
CA ILE A 114 -16.96 -12.33 -6.75
C ILE A 114 -17.59 -11.82 -8.06
N THR A 115 -17.90 -10.52 -8.12
CA THR A 115 -18.24 -9.82 -9.37
C THR A 115 -17.16 -8.81 -9.71
N PHE A 116 -16.43 -9.08 -10.78
CA PHE A 116 -15.39 -8.21 -11.33
C PHE A 116 -15.97 -7.10 -12.22
N ASN A 117 -15.12 -6.14 -12.63
CA ASN A 117 -15.49 -4.98 -13.45
C ASN A 117 -16.61 -4.14 -12.82
N SER A 118 -16.72 -4.17 -11.50
CA SER A 118 -17.79 -3.57 -10.69
C SER A 118 -17.28 -2.39 -9.88
N ARG A 119 -17.02 -1.27 -10.59
CA ARG A 119 -16.55 -0.05 -9.92
C ARG A 119 -17.67 0.63 -9.16
N VAL A 120 -17.54 0.70 -7.85
CA VAL A 120 -18.47 1.42 -6.97
C VAL A 120 -18.38 2.92 -7.24
N GLN A 121 -19.54 3.54 -7.51
CA GLN A 121 -19.68 4.98 -7.68
C GLN A 121 -20.23 5.65 -6.44
N SER A 122 -21.26 5.05 -5.84
CA SER A 122 -21.92 5.62 -4.67
C SER A 122 -22.56 4.56 -3.79
N ALA A 123 -22.86 4.91 -2.55
CA ALA A 123 -23.66 4.08 -1.66
C ALA A 123 -24.54 4.96 -0.76
N ARG A 124 -25.74 4.46 -0.45
CA ARG A 124 -26.77 5.16 0.35
C ARG A 124 -27.23 4.28 1.48
N TRP A 125 -27.22 4.84 2.68
CA TRP A 125 -27.74 4.19 3.87
C TRP A 125 -29.27 4.36 3.96
N ASP A 126 -29.96 3.27 4.28
CA ASP A 126 -31.39 3.26 4.61
C ASP A 126 -31.54 2.94 6.11
N GLU A 127 -31.84 3.97 6.90
CA GLU A 127 -31.97 3.84 8.36
C GLU A 127 -33.16 2.94 8.75
N LYS A 128 -34.25 2.94 7.95
CA LYS A 128 -35.45 2.15 8.26
C LYS A 128 -35.19 0.65 8.09
N ASN A 129 -34.49 0.27 7.00
CA ASN A 129 -34.19 -1.12 6.69
C ASN A 129 -32.82 -1.55 7.25
N ARG A 130 -32.01 -0.63 7.77
CA ARG A 130 -30.65 -0.83 8.26
C ARG A 130 -29.77 -1.54 7.23
N GLU A 131 -29.75 -1.00 6.03
CA GLU A 131 -28.98 -1.56 4.93
C GLU A 131 -28.39 -0.48 4.02
N TRP A 132 -27.31 -0.82 3.35
CA TRP A 132 -26.71 -0.03 2.28
C TRP A 132 -27.25 -0.48 0.92
N THR A 133 -27.53 0.49 0.06
CA THR A 133 -27.69 0.28 -1.38
C THR A 133 -26.45 0.81 -2.07
N VAL A 134 -25.69 -0.08 -2.72
CA VAL A 134 -24.41 0.21 -3.39
C VAL A 134 -24.63 0.21 -4.89
N TYR A 135 -24.18 1.27 -5.55
CA TYR A 135 -24.32 1.51 -6.98
C TYR A 135 -22.97 1.34 -7.68
N CYS A 136 -22.91 0.41 -8.63
CA CYS A 136 -21.74 0.11 -9.44
C CYS A 136 -21.96 0.45 -10.90
N VAL A 137 -20.89 0.83 -11.59
CA VAL A 137 -20.94 1.08 -13.05
C VAL A 137 -21.37 -0.19 -13.77
N GLY A 138 -22.43 -0.10 -14.58
CA GLY A 138 -22.88 -1.21 -15.44
C GLY A 138 -23.60 -2.36 -14.75
N HIS A 139 -23.88 -2.24 -13.44
CA HIS A 139 -24.57 -3.29 -12.66
C HIS A 139 -25.84 -2.76 -11.99
N GLN A 140 -26.73 -3.69 -11.63
CA GLN A 140 -27.87 -3.36 -10.78
C GLN A 140 -27.40 -3.00 -9.37
N PRO A 141 -28.14 -2.15 -8.63
CA PRO A 141 -27.81 -1.83 -7.24
C PRO A 141 -27.79 -3.07 -6.36
N ILE A 142 -26.80 -3.15 -5.47
CA ILE A 142 -26.61 -4.26 -4.53
C ILE A 142 -27.03 -3.79 -3.16
N ARG A 143 -27.85 -4.59 -2.45
CA ARG A 143 -28.26 -4.31 -1.07
C ARG A 143 -27.52 -5.21 -0.08
N ALA A 144 -26.99 -4.62 0.98
CA ALA A 144 -26.31 -5.36 2.03
C ALA A 144 -26.50 -4.70 3.40
N ARG A 145 -26.61 -5.52 4.44
CA ARG A 145 -26.69 -5.00 5.82
C ARG A 145 -25.39 -4.32 6.24
N PHE A 146 -24.27 -4.95 5.91
CA PHE A 146 -22.94 -4.41 6.20
C PHE A 146 -22.16 -4.27 4.90
N VAL A 147 -21.37 -3.21 4.81
CA VAL A 147 -20.39 -3.00 3.72
C VAL A 147 -19.02 -2.93 4.35
N ILE A 148 -18.06 -3.69 3.83
CA ILE A 148 -16.66 -3.61 4.26
C ILE A 148 -15.81 -3.17 3.06
N ALA A 149 -15.23 -1.98 3.17
CA ALA A 149 -14.41 -1.38 2.13
C ALA A 149 -12.94 -1.78 2.29
N ASN A 150 -12.47 -2.71 1.46
CA ASN A 150 -11.10 -3.23 1.40
C ASN A 150 -10.31 -2.57 0.25
N LEU A 151 -10.31 -1.24 0.19
CA LEU A 151 -9.79 -0.51 -0.97
C LEU A 151 -8.26 -0.43 -1.01
N GLY A 152 -7.58 -0.73 0.11
CA GLY A 152 -6.13 -0.62 0.23
C GLY A 152 -5.63 0.83 0.22
N PHE A 153 -4.33 1.02 0.47
CA PHE A 153 -3.74 2.36 0.54
C PHE A 153 -3.37 2.96 -0.82
N GLY A 154 -3.27 2.16 -1.88
CA GLY A 154 -2.84 2.56 -3.23
C GLY A 154 -3.98 2.57 -4.27
N ALA A 155 -5.23 2.76 -3.87
CA ALA A 155 -6.37 2.68 -4.77
C ALA A 155 -6.56 3.89 -5.71
N LYS A 156 -6.02 5.06 -5.34
CA LYS A 156 -6.16 6.29 -6.13
C LYS A 156 -4.81 6.82 -6.56
N PRO A 157 -4.40 6.61 -7.83
CA PRO A 157 -3.20 7.21 -8.39
C PRO A 157 -3.22 8.74 -8.32
N HIS A 158 -2.05 9.34 -8.08
CA HIS A 158 -1.86 10.79 -8.07
C HIS A 158 -1.13 11.24 -9.32
N LEU A 159 -1.87 11.75 -10.30
CA LEU A 159 -1.30 12.43 -11.46
C LEU A 159 -1.15 13.91 -11.16
N PRO A 160 0.06 14.48 -11.26
CA PRO A 160 0.26 15.91 -11.10
C PRO A 160 -0.41 16.66 -12.26
N LYS A 161 -0.91 17.86 -11.96
CA LYS A 161 -1.41 18.76 -13.00
C LYS A 161 -0.20 19.42 -13.68
N ILE A 162 0.15 18.93 -14.86
CA ILE A 162 1.23 19.48 -15.69
C ILE A 162 0.59 20.02 -16.96
N GLU A 163 0.92 21.26 -17.34
CA GLU A 163 0.47 21.86 -18.58
C GLU A 163 0.91 21.02 -19.77
N GLY A 164 0.04 20.86 -20.77
CA GLY A 164 0.35 20.14 -21.99
C GLY A 164 0.32 18.60 -21.88
N ILE A 165 -0.13 18.01 -20.75
CA ILE A 165 -0.16 16.55 -20.58
C ILE A 165 -0.94 15.84 -21.70
N ASP A 166 -2.01 16.44 -22.20
CA ASP A 166 -2.83 15.88 -23.26
C ASP A 166 -2.25 16.14 -24.67
N THR A 167 -1.17 16.90 -24.80
CA THR A 167 -0.55 17.21 -26.10
C THR A 167 0.52 16.22 -26.51
N PHE A 168 1.12 15.52 -25.55
CA PHE A 168 2.19 14.57 -25.80
C PHE A 168 1.73 13.41 -26.71
N LYS A 169 2.53 13.12 -27.75
CA LYS A 169 2.20 12.11 -28.78
C LYS A 169 2.73 10.70 -28.47
N GLY A 170 3.65 10.59 -27.51
CA GLY A 170 4.17 9.30 -27.04
C GLY A 170 3.23 8.61 -26.03
N ALA A 171 3.73 7.59 -25.37
CA ALA A 171 2.97 6.86 -24.35
C ALA A 171 3.12 7.51 -22.97
N ILE A 172 2.00 7.80 -22.30
CA ILE A 172 1.95 8.27 -20.92
C ILE A 172 1.22 7.24 -20.07
N HIS A 173 1.88 6.76 -19.01
CA HIS A 173 1.26 5.85 -18.06
C HIS A 173 1.66 6.18 -16.62
N HIS A 174 0.68 6.09 -15.70
CA HIS A 174 0.96 6.06 -14.27
C HIS A 174 1.24 4.62 -13.84
N THR A 175 2.21 4.41 -12.96
CA THR A 175 2.59 3.06 -12.49
C THR A 175 1.42 2.27 -11.88
N GLY A 176 0.47 2.95 -11.22
CA GLY A 176 -0.76 2.35 -10.70
C GLY A 176 -1.88 2.12 -11.73
N LEU A 177 -1.65 2.42 -13.00
CA LEU A 177 -2.58 2.24 -14.13
C LEU A 177 -1.80 1.77 -15.37
N TRP A 178 -0.83 0.89 -15.17
CA TRP A 178 -0.01 0.36 -16.25
C TRP A 178 -0.82 -0.54 -17.17
N PRO A 179 -0.58 -0.51 -18.50
CA PRO A 179 -1.31 -1.38 -19.43
C PRO A 179 -1.05 -2.86 -19.13
N GLN A 180 -2.12 -3.65 -19.06
CA GLN A 180 -2.06 -5.07 -18.70
C GLN A 180 -1.25 -5.92 -19.69
N GLN A 181 -1.21 -5.50 -20.95
CA GLN A 181 -0.39 -6.13 -22.01
C GLN A 181 1.10 -5.76 -21.93
N GLY A 182 1.48 -4.91 -20.97
CA GLY A 182 2.82 -4.37 -20.87
C GLY A 182 3.08 -3.21 -21.82
N LEU A 183 4.28 -2.66 -21.76
CA LEU A 183 4.78 -1.61 -22.66
C LEU A 183 6.25 -1.89 -22.95
N ASP A 184 6.58 -1.99 -24.24
CA ASP A 184 7.96 -2.20 -24.69
C ASP A 184 8.76 -0.90 -24.57
N MET A 185 9.86 -0.95 -23.81
CA MET A 185 10.79 0.16 -23.60
C MET A 185 12.11 -0.02 -24.38
N GLU A 186 12.30 -1.14 -25.09
CA GLU A 186 13.52 -1.40 -25.85
C GLU A 186 13.77 -0.33 -26.92
N GLY A 187 14.95 0.25 -26.91
CA GLY A 187 15.36 1.30 -27.84
C GLY A 187 14.61 2.64 -27.70
N LYS A 188 13.75 2.81 -26.68
CA LYS A 188 12.96 4.03 -26.43
C LYS A 188 13.70 5.01 -25.53
N ARG A 189 13.32 6.29 -25.65
CA ARG A 189 13.68 7.35 -24.70
C ARG A 189 12.59 7.40 -23.63
N VAL A 190 12.96 7.07 -22.40
CA VAL A 190 12.03 6.90 -21.28
C VAL A 190 12.27 7.99 -20.23
N ALA A 191 11.22 8.73 -19.88
CA ALA A 191 11.19 9.60 -18.71
C ALA A 191 10.53 8.86 -17.55
N VAL A 192 11.17 8.82 -16.38
CA VAL A 192 10.61 8.32 -15.12
C VAL A 192 10.45 9.49 -14.16
N ILE A 193 9.20 9.90 -13.91
CA ILE A 193 8.91 11.06 -13.06
C ILE A 193 8.58 10.59 -11.64
N GLY A 194 9.52 10.82 -10.71
CA GLY A 194 9.43 10.41 -9.33
C GLY A 194 10.39 9.28 -8.97
N THR A 195 10.85 9.31 -7.72
CA THR A 195 11.87 8.41 -7.14
C THR A 195 11.36 7.65 -5.92
N GLY A 196 10.03 7.47 -5.79
CA GLY A 196 9.45 6.52 -4.85
C GLY A 196 9.70 5.06 -5.28
N SER A 197 9.16 4.08 -4.55
CA SER A 197 9.39 2.65 -4.84
C SER A 197 9.13 2.28 -6.30
N SER A 198 8.02 2.76 -6.86
CA SER A 198 7.72 2.51 -8.28
C SER A 198 8.73 3.14 -9.23
N GLY A 199 9.22 4.36 -8.94
CA GLY A 199 10.22 5.04 -9.77
C GLY A 199 11.56 4.33 -9.76
N VAL A 200 12.02 3.89 -8.58
CA VAL A 200 13.23 3.06 -8.42
C VAL A 200 13.12 1.78 -9.24
N GLN A 201 11.98 1.09 -9.16
CA GLN A 201 11.75 -0.19 -9.85
C GLN A 201 11.70 -0.01 -11.37
N VAL A 202 10.93 0.97 -11.88
CA VAL A 202 10.84 1.25 -13.33
C VAL A 202 12.19 1.70 -13.89
N ALA A 203 12.92 2.57 -13.18
CA ALA A 203 14.20 3.09 -13.63
C ALA A 203 15.24 1.97 -13.82
N GLN A 204 15.31 1.02 -12.89
CA GLN A 204 16.21 -0.14 -12.98
C GLN A 204 15.93 -0.98 -14.23
N GLU A 205 14.66 -1.30 -14.48
CA GLU A 205 14.26 -2.13 -15.61
C GLU A 205 14.42 -1.38 -16.94
N ALA A 206 14.02 -0.10 -16.99
CA ALA A 206 14.20 0.71 -18.19
C ALA A 206 15.68 0.87 -18.58
N ALA A 207 16.59 0.99 -17.59
CA ALA A 207 18.01 1.14 -17.83
C ALA A 207 18.67 -0.06 -18.55
N LEU A 208 18.04 -1.24 -18.52
CA LEU A 208 18.58 -2.45 -19.15
C LEU A 208 18.54 -2.39 -20.68
N ASN A 209 17.45 -1.86 -21.26
CA ASN A 209 17.19 -1.98 -22.70
C ASN A 209 16.76 -0.67 -23.38
N ALA A 210 16.42 0.38 -22.62
CA ALA A 210 16.02 1.65 -23.20
C ALA A 210 17.22 2.35 -23.86
N LYS A 211 16.97 3.07 -24.95
CA LYS A 211 17.98 3.91 -25.60
C LYS A 211 18.49 5.00 -24.67
N GLN A 212 17.59 5.58 -23.89
CA GLN A 212 17.89 6.61 -22.90
C GLN A 212 16.84 6.57 -21.78
N VAL A 213 17.30 6.71 -20.54
CA VAL A 213 16.44 6.89 -19.36
C VAL A 213 16.78 8.23 -18.70
N THR A 214 15.75 9.04 -18.42
CA THR A 214 15.91 10.24 -17.59
C THR A 214 15.02 10.10 -16.35
N VAL A 215 15.66 10.07 -15.19
CA VAL A 215 14.97 10.01 -13.90
C VAL A 215 14.81 11.41 -13.34
N PHE A 216 13.55 11.86 -13.22
CA PHE A 216 13.21 13.17 -12.66
C PHE A 216 13.03 13.05 -11.15
N GLN A 217 13.97 13.61 -10.40
CA GLN A 217 14.00 13.56 -8.94
C GLN A 217 13.63 14.91 -8.32
N ARG A 218 12.65 14.89 -7.40
CA ARG A 218 12.38 16.03 -6.50
C ARG A 218 13.03 15.83 -5.12
N SER A 219 13.03 14.61 -4.65
CA SER A 219 13.67 14.22 -3.39
C SER A 219 14.25 12.82 -3.54
N PRO A 220 15.47 12.57 -3.08
CA PRO A 220 16.06 11.23 -3.15
C PRO A 220 15.24 10.22 -2.35
N ASN A 221 15.28 8.97 -2.76
CA ASN A 221 14.78 7.83 -2.01
C ASN A 221 15.94 7.17 -1.27
N TYR A 222 15.76 6.84 0.00
CA TYR A 222 16.75 6.08 0.76
C TYR A 222 16.59 4.59 0.46
N ALA A 223 16.83 4.22 -0.81
CA ALA A 223 16.66 2.85 -1.25
C ALA A 223 17.68 1.90 -0.57
N LEU A 224 17.21 0.72 -0.22
CA LEU A 224 17.97 -0.29 0.54
C LEU A 224 18.23 -1.52 -0.32
N PRO A 225 19.33 -2.25 -0.08
CA PRO A 225 19.66 -3.44 -0.85
C PRO A 225 18.61 -4.54 -0.64
N MET A 226 18.06 -5.02 -1.73
CA MET A 226 17.09 -6.11 -1.72
C MET A 226 17.76 -7.46 -1.39
N HIS A 227 18.94 -7.70 -1.94
CA HIS A 227 19.59 -9.01 -1.97
C HIS A 227 18.65 -10.10 -2.47
N GLN A 228 18.16 -9.90 -3.71
CA GLN A 228 17.26 -10.83 -4.39
C GLN A 228 17.92 -12.21 -4.58
N GLN A 229 17.11 -13.25 -4.45
CA GLN A 229 17.55 -14.63 -4.63
C GLN A 229 16.51 -15.38 -5.46
N GLN A 230 16.98 -16.16 -6.43
CA GLN A 230 16.16 -17.16 -7.11
C GLN A 230 16.03 -18.38 -6.21
N LEU A 231 14.83 -18.94 -6.16
CA LEU A 231 14.50 -20.07 -5.30
C LEU A 231 14.24 -21.33 -6.12
N SER A 232 14.95 -22.39 -5.78
CA SER A 232 14.67 -23.74 -6.29
C SER A 232 13.55 -24.42 -5.50
N ALA A 233 13.05 -25.54 -6.01
CA ALA A 233 12.12 -26.38 -5.27
C ALA A 233 12.71 -26.92 -3.94
N GLU A 234 14.05 -27.09 -3.88
CA GLU A 234 14.74 -27.49 -2.65
C GLU A 234 14.77 -26.35 -1.63
N ASP A 235 15.01 -25.12 -2.09
CA ASP A 235 14.94 -23.94 -1.21
C ASP A 235 13.53 -23.79 -0.62
N ASN A 236 12.48 -23.93 -1.43
CA ASN A 236 11.11 -23.88 -0.94
C ASN A 236 10.86 -24.96 0.13
N ARG A 237 11.26 -26.22 -0.11
CA ARG A 237 11.12 -27.30 0.88
C ARG A 237 11.88 -27.01 2.18
N ARG A 238 13.09 -26.43 2.09
CA ARG A 238 13.92 -26.07 3.26
C ARG A 238 13.28 -24.93 4.04
N LEU A 239 12.89 -23.86 3.36
CA LEU A 239 12.35 -22.64 3.98
C LEU A 239 10.93 -22.81 4.55
N ARG A 240 10.13 -23.72 3.99
CA ARG A 240 8.81 -24.07 4.54
C ARG A 240 8.86 -24.55 5.99
N LYS A 241 9.94 -25.20 6.41
CA LYS A 241 10.08 -25.67 7.80
C LYS A 241 10.04 -24.54 8.81
N ASP A 242 10.47 -23.36 8.42
CA ASP A 242 10.54 -22.17 9.28
C ASP A 242 9.30 -21.26 9.16
N MET A 243 8.42 -21.48 8.18
CA MET A 243 7.23 -20.66 7.95
C MET A 243 6.28 -20.58 9.15
N PRO A 244 5.91 -21.67 9.85
CA PRO A 244 5.04 -21.56 11.01
C PRO A 244 5.60 -20.63 12.08
N LYS A 245 6.94 -20.68 12.30
CA LYS A 245 7.63 -19.80 13.23
C LYS A 245 7.62 -18.34 12.78
N ALA A 246 7.81 -18.09 11.47
CA ALA A 246 7.74 -16.75 10.89
C ALA A 246 6.31 -16.18 11.00
N PHE A 247 5.28 -16.99 10.74
CA PHE A 247 3.89 -16.58 10.89
C PHE A 247 3.52 -16.27 12.35
N GLU A 248 4.02 -17.04 13.31
CA GLU A 248 3.82 -16.73 14.72
C GLU A 248 4.55 -15.44 15.13
N ALA A 249 5.78 -15.22 14.65
CA ALA A 249 6.58 -14.06 15.00
C ALA A 249 5.94 -12.75 14.51
N ARG A 250 5.37 -12.72 13.31
CA ARG A 250 4.82 -11.49 12.71
C ARG A 250 3.71 -10.82 13.52
N GLY A 251 2.93 -11.57 14.31
CA GLY A 251 1.92 -11.01 15.20
C GLY A 251 2.50 -10.34 16.47
N LYS A 252 3.78 -10.57 16.73
CA LYS A 252 4.51 -10.05 17.90
C LYS A 252 5.43 -8.89 17.54
N CYS A 253 5.75 -8.72 16.24
CA CYS A 253 6.66 -7.69 15.74
C CYS A 253 5.91 -6.43 15.28
N PHE A 254 6.55 -5.28 15.45
CA PHE A 254 5.98 -3.95 15.19
C PHE A 254 5.30 -3.85 13.82
N GLY A 255 5.97 -4.22 12.76
CA GLY A 255 5.50 -4.09 11.37
C GLY A 255 4.80 -5.34 10.82
N GLY A 256 4.47 -6.33 11.64
CA GLY A 256 3.92 -7.59 11.13
C GLY A 256 4.92 -8.38 10.27
N PHE A 257 6.23 -8.18 10.51
CA PHE A 257 7.34 -8.95 9.95
C PHE A 257 7.75 -10.06 10.92
N ASP A 258 8.67 -10.91 10.53
CA ASP A 258 9.26 -11.96 11.36
C ASP A 258 10.52 -11.49 12.09
N PHE A 259 10.78 -10.19 12.10
CA PHE A 259 11.84 -9.49 12.81
C PHE A 259 11.33 -8.16 13.37
N ASP A 260 12.04 -7.61 14.35
CA ASP A 260 11.72 -6.35 15.01
C ASP A 260 12.96 -5.49 15.22
N PHE A 261 12.81 -4.31 15.76
CA PHE A 261 13.89 -3.40 16.12
C PHE A 261 14.90 -4.06 17.07
N ILE A 262 16.18 -3.70 16.93
CA ILE A 262 17.21 -4.02 17.92
C ILE A 262 16.87 -3.23 19.19
N PRO A 263 16.66 -3.88 20.35
CA PRO A 263 16.27 -3.21 21.59
C PRO A 263 17.48 -2.54 22.28
N LYS A 264 18.20 -1.71 21.53
CA LYS A 264 19.35 -0.90 21.98
C LYS A 264 19.24 0.48 21.34
N ASN A 265 19.78 1.49 22.01
CA ASN A 265 19.89 2.83 21.47
C ASN A 265 21.23 2.98 20.74
N ALA A 266 21.21 3.40 19.48
CA ALA A 266 22.43 3.60 18.70
C ALA A 266 23.35 4.67 19.31
N VAL A 267 22.76 5.66 20.01
CA VAL A 267 23.50 6.73 20.68
C VAL A 267 24.33 6.26 21.87
N GLU A 268 24.01 5.09 22.44
CA GLU A 268 24.70 4.50 23.60
C GLU A 268 25.86 3.57 23.20
N LEU A 269 25.98 3.27 21.90
CA LEU A 269 26.99 2.34 21.37
C LEU A 269 28.26 3.07 20.93
N SER A 270 29.40 2.40 21.03
CA SER A 270 30.61 2.86 20.34
C SER A 270 30.39 2.90 18.83
N LYS A 271 31.22 3.69 18.12
CA LYS A 271 31.14 3.75 16.65
C LYS A 271 31.32 2.36 16.02
N GLU A 272 32.25 1.60 16.53
CA GLU A 272 32.61 0.27 16.04
C GLU A 272 31.45 -0.72 16.21
N GLU A 273 30.81 -0.74 17.38
CA GLU A 273 29.65 -1.61 17.66
C GLU A 273 28.45 -1.24 16.79
N ARG A 274 28.16 0.05 16.66
CA ARG A 274 27.07 0.57 15.87
C ARG A 274 27.25 0.27 14.39
N ASP A 275 28.44 0.55 13.85
CA ASP A 275 28.74 0.32 12.44
C ASP A 275 28.73 -1.18 12.09
N ALA A 276 29.21 -2.04 12.98
CA ALA A 276 29.11 -3.49 12.82
C ALA A 276 27.64 -3.97 12.79
N GLY A 277 26.77 -3.38 13.63
CA GLY A 277 25.33 -3.64 13.61
C GLY A 277 24.69 -3.18 12.29
N TYR A 278 24.99 -1.97 11.84
CA TYR A 278 24.51 -1.46 10.55
C TYR A 278 24.98 -2.33 9.37
N GLU A 279 26.24 -2.76 9.37
CA GLU A 279 26.79 -3.63 8.34
C GLU A 279 26.06 -4.99 8.29
N ALA A 280 25.77 -5.56 9.45
CA ALA A 280 25.00 -6.81 9.53
C ALA A 280 23.60 -6.67 8.96
N LEU A 281 22.87 -5.59 9.30
CA LEU A 281 21.52 -5.30 8.77
C LEU A 281 21.55 -5.04 7.26
N TRP A 282 22.56 -4.30 6.79
CA TRP A 282 22.74 -4.00 5.36
C TRP A 282 22.99 -5.27 4.54
N ASN A 283 23.87 -6.14 5.04
CA ASN A 283 24.21 -7.39 4.36
C ASN A 283 23.10 -8.43 4.40
N ALA A 284 22.20 -8.36 5.38
CA ALA A 284 21.00 -9.19 5.43
C ALA A 284 19.96 -8.77 4.38
N GLY A 285 19.93 -7.48 4.03
CA GLY A 285 19.06 -6.90 3.01
C GLY A 285 17.59 -6.79 3.40
N GLY A 286 16.78 -6.46 2.41
CA GLY A 286 15.35 -6.21 2.65
C GLY A 286 15.12 -5.02 3.58
N PHE A 287 14.09 -5.10 4.40
CA PHE A 287 13.76 -4.01 5.34
C PHE A 287 14.48 -4.08 6.69
N LEU A 288 15.47 -4.96 6.83
CA LEU A 288 16.20 -5.07 8.11
C LEU A 288 16.92 -3.77 8.50
N PHE A 289 17.51 -3.06 7.54
CA PHE A 289 18.13 -1.76 7.82
C PHE A 289 17.10 -0.65 8.11
N TRP A 290 15.82 -0.88 7.94
CA TRP A 290 14.73 0.03 8.26
C TRP A 290 13.99 -0.38 9.54
N LEU A 291 13.25 -1.51 9.51
CA LEU A 291 12.41 -1.99 10.61
C LEU A 291 13.14 -2.91 11.60
N GLY A 292 14.34 -3.38 11.27
CA GLY A 292 15.24 -4.11 12.15
C GLY A 292 16.36 -3.24 12.74
N ASN A 293 16.32 -1.92 12.56
CA ASN A 293 17.33 -0.98 13.04
C ASN A 293 17.23 -0.77 14.56
N TYR A 294 18.12 0.04 15.11
CA TYR A 294 18.08 0.41 16.53
C TYR A 294 16.78 1.12 16.89
N GLN A 295 16.24 0.84 18.08
CA GLN A 295 14.92 1.30 18.51
C GLN A 295 14.77 2.82 18.59
N ASP A 296 15.86 3.56 18.76
CA ASP A 296 15.88 5.02 18.87
C ASP A 296 15.99 5.75 17.52
N THR A 297 16.14 5.03 16.40
CA THR A 297 16.38 5.62 15.07
C THR A 297 15.30 6.61 14.63
N ILE A 298 14.03 6.37 14.96
CA ILE A 298 12.92 7.26 14.60
C ILE A 298 12.55 8.28 15.69
N PHE A 299 13.25 8.27 16.82
CA PHE A 299 13.01 9.15 17.97
C PHE A 299 14.17 10.12 18.22
N SER A 300 15.41 9.71 17.96
CA SER A 300 16.62 10.48 18.20
C SER A 300 17.19 11.05 16.89
N GLU A 301 17.39 12.37 16.83
CA GLU A 301 18.05 13.01 15.68
C GLU A 301 19.47 12.49 15.47
N GLU A 302 20.20 12.24 16.56
CA GLU A 302 21.58 11.76 16.54
C GLU A 302 21.65 10.32 16.01
N SER A 303 20.82 9.40 16.55
CA SER A 303 20.71 8.03 16.04
C SER A 303 20.30 8.00 14.56
N ASN A 304 19.34 8.84 14.21
CA ASN A 304 18.86 9.00 12.83
C ASN A 304 19.97 9.45 11.88
N HIS A 305 20.77 10.43 12.33
CA HIS A 305 21.92 10.91 11.58
C HIS A 305 22.96 9.82 11.33
N TYR A 306 23.25 8.97 12.32
CA TYR A 306 24.18 7.86 12.15
C TYR A 306 23.69 6.85 11.09
N ALA A 307 22.41 6.48 11.13
CA ALA A 307 21.82 5.60 10.12
C ALA A 307 21.86 6.22 8.72
N TYR A 308 21.56 7.53 8.62
CA TYR A 308 21.64 8.26 7.37
C TYR A 308 23.05 8.31 6.80
N GLN A 309 24.07 8.62 7.62
CA GLN A 309 25.47 8.69 7.18
C GLN A 309 25.95 7.32 6.68
N PHE A 310 25.65 6.24 7.40
CA PHE A 310 25.96 4.90 6.95
C PHE A 310 25.37 4.59 5.57
N TRP A 311 24.06 4.85 5.40
CA TRP A 311 23.38 4.69 4.12
C TRP A 311 24.03 5.55 3.02
N ARG A 312 24.30 6.80 3.31
CA ARG A 312 24.92 7.75 2.38
C ARG A 312 26.29 7.23 1.88
N ASP A 313 27.12 6.78 2.79
CA ASP A 313 28.46 6.27 2.47
C ASP A 313 28.37 5.04 1.53
N LYS A 314 27.37 4.15 1.77
CA LYS A 314 27.09 3.02 0.86
C LYS A 314 26.66 3.46 -0.54
N VAL A 315 25.88 4.52 -0.67
CA VAL A 315 25.48 5.07 -1.98
C VAL A 315 26.65 5.72 -2.70
N HIS A 316 27.42 6.56 -2.01
CA HIS A 316 28.59 7.22 -2.58
C HIS A 316 29.68 6.24 -3.06
N ALA A 317 29.79 5.09 -2.42
CA ALA A 317 30.71 4.03 -2.87
C ALA A 317 30.30 3.37 -4.19
N ARG A 318 29.03 3.52 -4.62
CA ARG A 318 28.45 2.84 -5.80
C ARG A 318 28.30 3.77 -7.01
N VAL A 319 28.20 5.09 -6.81
CA VAL A 319 27.99 6.09 -7.87
C VAL A 319 29.31 6.76 -8.19
N LYS A 320 29.76 6.65 -9.45
CA LYS A 320 31.08 7.12 -9.89
C LYS A 320 31.19 8.64 -9.99
N ASP A 321 30.13 9.30 -10.46
CA ASP A 321 30.09 10.77 -10.55
C ASP A 321 29.74 11.37 -9.19
N PRO A 322 30.65 12.14 -8.54
CA PRO A 322 30.41 12.71 -7.23
C PRO A 322 29.23 13.71 -7.21
N ALA A 323 28.96 14.40 -8.32
CA ALA A 323 27.85 15.35 -8.40
C ALA A 323 26.49 14.61 -8.43
N VAL A 324 26.42 13.49 -9.13
CA VAL A 324 25.25 12.62 -9.15
C VAL A 324 25.09 11.93 -7.80
N ALA A 325 26.17 11.43 -7.19
CA ALA A 325 26.15 10.83 -5.86
C ALA A 325 25.60 11.80 -4.80
N GLU A 326 26.02 13.07 -4.85
CA GLU A 326 25.54 14.13 -3.94
C GLU A 326 24.04 14.44 -4.14
N LYS A 327 23.52 14.37 -5.36
CA LYS A 327 22.08 14.54 -5.63
C LYS A 327 21.26 13.33 -5.15
N LEU A 328 21.80 12.12 -5.26
CA LEU A 328 21.14 10.90 -4.82
C LEU A 328 21.21 10.69 -3.29
N ALA A 329 22.31 11.14 -2.67
CA ALA A 329 22.56 11.01 -1.23
C ALA A 329 23.30 12.27 -0.72
N PRO A 330 22.57 13.40 -0.52
CA PRO A 330 23.16 14.69 -0.17
C PRO A 330 23.79 14.68 1.23
N ALA A 331 24.79 15.55 1.46
CA ALA A 331 25.46 15.69 2.75
C ALA A 331 24.48 16.04 3.87
N LYS A 332 23.47 16.88 3.58
CA LYS A 332 22.37 17.18 4.49
C LYS A 332 21.15 16.37 4.12
N ALA A 333 20.70 15.50 5.02
CA ALA A 333 19.49 14.71 4.84
C ALA A 333 18.28 15.61 4.54
N PRO A 334 17.57 15.47 3.42
CA PRO A 334 16.39 16.26 3.10
C PRO A 334 15.17 15.94 3.97
N TYR A 335 15.19 14.81 4.64
CA TYR A 335 14.23 14.37 5.65
C TYR A 335 14.88 13.29 6.54
N PRO A 336 14.39 13.04 7.76
CA PRO A 336 14.98 12.03 8.63
C PRO A 336 14.92 10.63 8.00
N PHE A 337 15.97 9.83 8.21
CA PHE A 337 16.01 8.44 7.76
C PHE A 337 14.83 7.65 8.33
N ALA A 338 14.32 6.66 7.62
CA ALA A 338 13.19 5.80 8.01
C ALA A 338 11.82 6.49 8.14
N THR A 339 11.69 7.81 7.95
CA THR A 339 10.40 8.52 8.05
C THR A 339 9.56 8.50 6.76
N LYS A 340 10.08 7.95 5.69
CA LYS A 340 9.36 7.52 4.48
C LYS A 340 9.69 6.06 4.25
N ARG A 341 8.72 5.28 3.70
CA ARG A 341 8.99 3.88 3.34
C ARG A 341 10.11 3.85 2.31
N PRO A 342 11.27 3.24 2.62
CA PRO A 342 12.34 3.10 1.64
C PRO A 342 11.91 2.17 0.50
N SER A 343 12.52 2.32 -0.66
CA SER A 343 12.42 1.31 -1.71
C SER A 343 13.43 0.20 -1.46
N LEU A 344 13.14 -1.02 -1.90
CA LEU A 344 14.18 -2.02 -2.09
C LEU A 344 14.72 -1.91 -3.52
N GLU A 345 16.04 -2.00 -3.66
CA GLU A 345 16.72 -1.86 -4.94
C GLU A 345 17.72 -3.02 -5.17
N GLN A 346 18.08 -3.25 -6.42
CA GLN A 346 19.06 -4.27 -6.81
C GLN A 346 20.29 -3.63 -7.44
N TRP A 347 20.10 -2.68 -8.37
CA TRP A 347 21.16 -1.94 -9.08
C TRP A 347 20.76 -0.49 -9.36
N TYR A 348 19.86 0.08 -8.56
CA TYR A 348 19.33 1.43 -8.80
C TYR A 348 20.42 2.52 -8.82
N TYR A 349 21.40 2.41 -7.94
CA TYR A 349 22.46 3.41 -7.88
C TYR A 349 23.46 3.24 -9.03
N GLU A 350 23.74 2.00 -9.45
CA GLU A 350 24.65 1.68 -10.54
C GLU A 350 24.12 2.10 -11.91
N ILE A 351 22.78 2.22 -12.10
CA ILE A 351 22.28 2.68 -13.41
C ILE A 351 22.78 4.07 -13.75
N PHE A 352 23.03 4.93 -12.75
CA PHE A 352 23.57 6.27 -12.97
C PHE A 352 25.05 6.30 -13.39
N ASN A 353 25.72 5.16 -13.43
CA ASN A 353 27.05 5.00 -14.01
C ASN A 353 27.01 4.64 -15.50
N GLN A 354 25.82 4.47 -16.09
CA GLN A 354 25.62 4.14 -17.50
C GLN A 354 25.45 5.41 -18.33
N ASP A 355 25.98 5.43 -19.56
CA ASP A 355 25.93 6.58 -20.47
C ASP A 355 24.50 6.92 -20.92
N ASN A 356 23.60 5.92 -20.93
CA ASN A 356 22.20 6.09 -21.34
C ASN A 356 21.27 6.54 -20.21
N VAL A 357 21.75 6.71 -18.97
CA VAL A 357 20.92 7.11 -17.81
C VAL A 357 21.33 8.50 -17.32
N LYS A 358 20.33 9.37 -17.13
CA LYS A 358 20.50 10.72 -16.59
C LYS A 358 19.61 10.96 -15.37
N LEU A 359 20.14 11.70 -14.39
CA LEU A 359 19.37 12.24 -13.27
C LEU A 359 19.05 13.69 -13.56
N ALA A 360 17.76 14.05 -13.57
CA ALA A 360 17.25 15.41 -13.65
C ALA A 360 16.75 15.85 -12.28
N ASP A 361 17.43 16.83 -11.64
CA ASP A 361 16.99 17.38 -10.37
C ASP A 361 15.91 18.43 -10.59
N MET A 362 14.68 18.13 -10.22
CA MET A 362 13.53 19.02 -10.37
C MET A 362 13.58 20.25 -9.45
N ASN A 363 14.49 20.30 -8.48
CA ASN A 363 14.70 21.50 -7.66
C ASN A 363 15.57 22.51 -8.39
N GLU A 364 16.49 22.06 -9.23
CA GLU A 364 17.33 22.91 -10.10
C GLU A 364 16.60 23.24 -11.40
N THR A 365 15.99 22.20 -12.02
CA THR A 365 15.38 22.29 -13.35
C THR A 365 13.96 21.71 -13.32
N PRO A 366 12.97 22.47 -12.83
CA PRO A 366 11.60 22.00 -12.74
C PRO A 366 10.99 21.75 -14.12
N ILE A 367 10.07 20.77 -14.18
CA ILE A 367 9.23 20.53 -15.35
C ILE A 367 8.27 21.72 -15.48
N LEU A 368 8.32 22.40 -16.64
CA LEU A 368 7.46 23.54 -16.97
C LEU A 368 6.15 23.04 -17.60
N ARG A 369 6.26 22.21 -18.65
CA ARG A 369 5.12 21.60 -19.33
C ARG A 369 5.54 20.36 -20.11
N LEU A 370 4.54 19.60 -20.57
CA LEU A 370 4.71 18.61 -21.61
C LEU A 370 4.46 19.24 -22.98
N THR A 371 5.21 18.77 -23.98
CA THR A 371 5.07 19.16 -25.37
C THR A 371 4.60 17.95 -26.19
N GLU A 372 4.38 18.12 -27.48
CA GLU A 372 4.08 16.99 -28.39
C GLU A 372 5.19 15.93 -28.41
N LYS A 373 6.45 16.33 -28.15
CA LYS A 373 7.63 15.47 -28.26
C LYS A 373 8.22 15.01 -26.93
N GLY A 374 7.90 15.68 -25.82
CA GLY A 374 8.55 15.37 -24.56
C GLY A 374 8.24 16.32 -23.41
N ILE A 375 9.30 16.70 -22.69
CA ILE A 375 9.22 17.50 -21.45
C ILE A 375 10.05 18.76 -21.65
N GLU A 376 9.43 19.92 -21.45
CA GLU A 376 10.12 21.21 -21.41
C GLU A 376 10.47 21.60 -19.98
N THR A 377 11.74 21.95 -19.79
CA THR A 377 12.29 22.48 -18.54
C THR A 377 12.95 23.83 -18.80
N ALA A 378 13.49 24.48 -17.76
CA ALA A 378 14.24 25.72 -17.93
C ALA A 378 15.48 25.56 -18.81
N ASP A 379 16.05 24.35 -18.90
CA ASP A 379 17.23 24.03 -19.72
C ASP A 379 16.87 23.67 -21.17
N GLY A 380 15.60 23.67 -21.53
CA GLY A 380 15.09 23.36 -22.86
C GLY A 380 14.21 22.09 -22.92
N GLU A 381 13.88 21.70 -24.16
CA GLU A 381 13.02 20.55 -24.43
C GLU A 381 13.86 19.25 -24.47
N MET A 382 13.41 18.23 -23.76
CA MET A 382 13.91 16.88 -23.82
C MET A 382 12.88 15.98 -24.52
N GLU A 383 13.28 15.26 -25.58
CA GLU A 383 12.38 14.38 -26.32
C GLU A 383 12.30 13.00 -25.66
N PHE A 384 11.08 12.48 -25.56
CA PHE A 384 10.78 11.15 -25.02
C PHE A 384 9.79 10.39 -25.92
N ASP A 385 9.81 9.09 -25.84
CA ASP A 385 8.84 8.19 -26.47
C ASP A 385 7.84 7.67 -25.41
N ILE A 386 8.30 7.58 -24.16
CA ILE A 386 7.51 7.09 -23.02
C ILE A 386 7.72 8.01 -21.81
N ILE A 387 6.63 8.38 -21.15
CA ILE A 387 6.64 9.07 -19.85
C ILE A 387 5.95 8.19 -18.81
N ALA A 388 6.72 7.69 -17.85
CA ALA A 388 6.22 6.90 -16.72
C ALA A 388 6.04 7.81 -15.49
N PHE A 389 4.80 8.05 -15.09
CA PHE A 389 4.51 8.75 -13.84
C PHE A 389 4.59 7.78 -12.66
N ALA A 390 5.65 7.88 -11.89
CA ALA A 390 5.86 7.22 -10.60
C ALA A 390 5.59 8.18 -9.42
N THR A 391 4.54 9.00 -9.58
CA THR A 391 4.21 10.13 -8.68
C THR A 391 3.38 9.72 -7.47
N GLY A 392 3.15 8.41 -7.29
CA GLY A 392 2.50 7.83 -6.12
C GLY A 392 0.99 7.98 -6.12
N PHE A 393 0.41 7.97 -4.93
CA PHE A 393 -1.02 7.82 -4.74
C PHE A 393 -1.55 8.87 -3.75
N ASP A 394 -2.83 9.22 -3.85
CA ASP A 394 -3.61 9.77 -2.75
C ASP A 394 -3.86 8.62 -1.76
N ALA A 395 -2.82 8.34 -0.98
CA ALA A 395 -2.74 7.12 -0.21
C ALA A 395 -3.75 7.09 0.95
N VAL A 396 -4.13 5.88 1.33
CA VAL A 396 -4.94 5.52 2.49
C VAL A 396 -6.40 5.98 2.37
N THR A 397 -6.66 7.27 2.22
CA THR A 397 -8.02 7.83 2.18
C THR A 397 -8.57 8.04 0.78
N GLY A 398 -7.68 8.14 -0.24
CA GLY A 398 -8.07 8.50 -1.60
C GLY A 398 -9.08 7.55 -2.24
N GLY A 399 -8.97 6.25 -1.99
CA GLY A 399 -9.93 5.26 -2.45
C GLY A 399 -11.33 5.50 -1.87
N ILE A 400 -11.42 5.67 -0.54
CA ILE A 400 -12.67 5.88 0.19
C ILE A 400 -13.33 7.20 -0.23
N THR A 401 -12.56 8.29 -0.25
CA THR A 401 -13.07 9.62 -0.60
C THR A 401 -13.42 9.79 -2.08
N SER A 402 -13.08 8.82 -2.92
CA SER A 402 -13.45 8.80 -4.35
C SER A 402 -14.83 8.20 -4.60
N ILE A 403 -15.40 7.49 -3.63
CA ILE A 403 -16.73 6.91 -3.68
C ILE A 403 -17.71 7.86 -2.96
N ASP A 404 -18.87 8.11 -3.56
CA ASP A 404 -19.91 8.95 -2.98
C ASP A 404 -20.71 8.18 -1.91
N PHE A 405 -20.03 7.78 -0.83
CA PHE A 405 -20.70 7.32 0.39
C PHE A 405 -21.38 8.51 1.09
N ARG A 406 -22.64 8.34 1.50
CA ARG A 406 -23.36 9.37 2.22
C ARG A 406 -23.67 8.93 3.64
N SER A 407 -23.26 9.79 4.60
CA SER A 407 -23.58 9.63 6.02
C SER A 407 -25.08 9.78 6.31
N THR A 408 -25.48 9.49 7.53
CA THR A 408 -26.84 9.77 8.04
C THR A 408 -27.24 11.23 7.93
N GLU A 409 -26.27 12.16 7.91
CA GLU A 409 -26.46 13.60 7.66
C GLU A 409 -26.29 14.00 6.18
N ASN A 410 -26.23 13.05 5.27
CA ASN A 410 -26.00 13.25 3.84
C ASN A 410 -24.63 13.89 3.48
N LYS A 411 -23.62 13.79 4.35
CA LYS A 411 -22.25 14.26 4.11
C LYS A 411 -21.38 13.15 3.52
N THR A 412 -20.41 13.52 2.69
CA THR A 412 -19.37 12.63 2.16
C THR A 412 -18.21 12.48 3.14
N PHE A 413 -17.33 11.46 2.92
CA PHE A 413 -16.08 11.35 3.68
C PHE A 413 -15.17 12.58 3.49
N LYS A 414 -15.18 13.23 2.33
CA LYS A 414 -14.42 14.49 2.14
C LYS A 414 -14.87 15.59 3.07
N GLU A 415 -16.18 15.69 3.29
CA GLU A 415 -16.77 16.70 4.17
C GLU A 415 -16.54 16.34 5.64
N VAL A 416 -16.77 15.08 6.02
CA VAL A 416 -16.59 14.62 7.42
C VAL A 416 -15.11 14.63 7.84
N TRP A 417 -14.20 14.35 6.92
CA TRP A 417 -12.76 14.35 7.18
C TRP A 417 -12.04 15.65 6.74
N ALA A 418 -12.77 16.73 6.48
CA ALA A 418 -12.18 18.00 6.04
C ALA A 418 -11.12 18.53 7.03
N ASP A 419 -11.41 18.42 8.33
CA ASP A 419 -10.51 18.80 9.43
C ASP A 419 -9.64 17.65 9.96
N GLY A 420 -9.51 16.58 9.18
CA GLY A 420 -8.70 15.41 9.49
C GLY A 420 -9.51 14.12 9.58
N VAL A 421 -8.77 13.03 9.41
CA VAL A 421 -9.33 11.67 9.44
C VAL A 421 -9.77 11.31 10.85
N ARG A 422 -10.95 10.75 10.98
CA ARG A 422 -11.50 10.23 12.22
C ARG A 422 -12.06 8.86 11.99
N THR A 423 -11.48 7.88 12.68
CA THR A 423 -11.98 6.51 12.69
C THR A 423 -11.94 5.99 14.12
N GLN A 424 -12.80 5.01 14.43
CA GLN A 424 -12.63 4.18 15.62
C GLN A 424 -11.94 2.88 15.21
N LEU A 425 -10.83 2.56 15.88
CA LEU A 425 -9.96 1.39 15.63
C LEU A 425 -9.50 1.23 14.16
N GLY A 426 -9.53 2.30 13.38
CA GLY A 426 -9.21 2.23 11.94
C GLY A 426 -10.24 1.45 11.12
N ILE A 427 -11.43 1.16 11.65
CA ILE A 427 -12.44 0.32 10.98
C ILE A 427 -13.78 1.00 10.73
N ALA A 428 -14.12 2.08 11.40
CA ALA A 428 -15.41 2.76 11.23
C ALA A 428 -15.31 4.26 11.51
N THR A 429 -16.25 5.04 10.97
CA THR A 429 -16.38 6.48 11.16
C THR A 429 -17.80 6.82 11.60
N ALA A 430 -17.95 7.74 12.53
CA ALA A 430 -19.27 8.23 12.97
C ALA A 430 -20.06 8.85 11.81
N GLY A 431 -21.35 8.60 11.77
CA GLY A 431 -22.25 9.02 10.70
C GLY A 431 -22.37 8.01 9.54
N PHE A 432 -21.61 6.90 9.56
CA PHE A 432 -21.67 5.85 8.53
C PHE A 432 -21.96 4.48 9.16
N PRO A 433 -23.21 4.25 9.59
CA PRO A 433 -23.57 2.98 10.22
C PRO A 433 -23.28 1.79 9.30
N ASN A 434 -22.87 0.65 9.88
CA ASN A 434 -22.62 -0.61 9.16
C ASN A 434 -21.63 -0.51 7.96
N LEU A 435 -20.86 0.59 7.85
CA LEU A 435 -19.77 0.72 6.90
C LEU A 435 -18.44 0.58 7.62
N LEU A 436 -17.73 -0.50 7.33
CA LEU A 436 -16.46 -0.83 7.94
C LEU A 436 -15.32 -0.73 6.93
N PHE A 437 -14.10 -0.61 7.42
CA PHE A 437 -12.88 -0.61 6.61
C PHE A 437 -12.02 -1.82 6.95
N GLY A 438 -11.53 -2.50 5.93
CA GLY A 438 -10.40 -3.40 6.05
C GLY A 438 -9.15 -2.74 5.45
N TYR A 439 -8.04 -2.76 6.20
CA TYR A 439 -6.80 -2.10 5.82
C TYR A 439 -6.98 -0.59 5.59
N GLY A 440 -7.84 0.02 6.42
CA GLY A 440 -8.31 1.39 6.28
C GLY A 440 -7.44 2.44 6.95
N PRO A 441 -7.88 3.71 6.91
CA PRO A 441 -7.18 4.81 7.57
C PRO A 441 -7.09 4.60 9.08
N GLN A 442 -5.95 5.01 9.66
CA GLN A 442 -5.65 4.87 11.10
C GLN A 442 -5.63 3.42 11.60
N SER A 443 -5.50 2.44 10.69
CA SER A 443 -5.06 1.07 10.97
C SER A 443 -3.55 0.91 10.70
N PRO A 444 -2.90 -0.23 11.01
CA PRO A 444 -1.46 -0.42 10.79
C PRO A 444 -0.98 -0.35 9.34
N ALA A 445 -1.88 -0.20 8.38
CA ALA A 445 -1.73 -0.33 6.93
C ALA A 445 -0.33 0.00 6.35
N GLY A 446 0.11 1.27 6.43
CA GLY A 446 1.36 1.71 5.80
C GLY A 446 2.64 1.27 6.53
N PHE A 447 2.55 0.90 7.80
CA PHE A 447 3.67 0.45 8.63
C PHE A 447 3.76 -1.07 8.74
N CYS A 448 2.75 -1.79 8.26
CA CYS A 448 2.65 -3.23 8.39
C CYS A 448 2.86 -3.94 7.06
N ASN A 449 3.34 -5.19 7.13
CA ASN A 449 3.27 -6.12 6.01
C ASN A 449 1.80 -6.36 5.63
N GLY A 450 1.49 -6.24 4.32
CA GLY A 450 0.13 -6.30 3.80
C GLY A 450 -0.64 -7.57 4.18
N PRO A 451 -0.14 -8.78 3.85
CA PRO A 451 -0.79 -10.03 4.23
C PRO A 451 -0.97 -10.21 5.75
N SER A 452 0.02 -9.83 6.56
CA SER A 452 -0.09 -9.89 8.02
C SER A 452 -1.23 -9.01 8.53
N SER A 453 -1.29 -7.76 8.07
CA SER A 453 -2.38 -6.84 8.45
C SER A 453 -3.74 -7.35 7.96
N ALA A 454 -3.80 -7.93 6.75
CA ALA A 454 -5.02 -8.48 6.18
C ALA A 454 -5.61 -9.62 7.03
N GLU A 455 -4.75 -10.54 7.50
CA GLU A 455 -5.17 -11.67 8.33
C GLU A 455 -5.56 -11.21 9.74
N TYR A 456 -4.67 -10.49 10.46
CA TYR A 456 -4.96 -10.06 11.84
C TYR A 456 -6.18 -9.15 11.92
N GLN A 457 -6.31 -8.17 11.03
CA GLN A 457 -7.50 -7.32 11.01
C GLN A 457 -8.73 -8.07 10.48
N GLY A 458 -8.54 -9.02 9.55
CA GLY A 458 -9.59 -9.90 9.05
C GLY A 458 -10.20 -10.74 10.18
N ASP A 459 -9.37 -11.37 11.01
CA ASP A 459 -9.82 -12.17 12.16
C ASP A 459 -10.59 -11.30 13.16
N LEU A 460 -10.07 -10.11 13.50
CA LEU A 460 -10.73 -9.18 14.41
C LEU A 460 -12.09 -8.71 13.87
N LEU A 461 -12.22 -8.49 12.56
CA LEU A 461 -13.50 -8.14 11.93
C LEU A 461 -14.47 -9.34 11.90
N VAL A 462 -13.98 -10.56 11.71
CA VAL A 462 -14.81 -11.77 11.80
C VAL A 462 -15.32 -11.96 13.23
N GLU A 463 -14.48 -11.76 14.24
CA GLU A 463 -14.87 -11.80 15.65
C GLU A 463 -15.95 -10.73 15.95
N LEU A 464 -15.75 -9.49 15.48
CA LEU A 464 -16.74 -8.41 15.64
C LEU A 464 -18.09 -8.79 14.99
N MET A 465 -18.08 -9.24 13.74
CA MET A 465 -19.30 -9.60 13.02
C MET A 465 -20.05 -10.75 13.70
N ASN A 466 -19.32 -11.75 14.20
CA ASN A 466 -19.93 -12.85 14.97
C ASN A 466 -20.56 -12.33 16.28
N TYR A 467 -19.86 -11.43 17.00
CA TYR A 467 -20.43 -10.79 18.20
C TYR A 467 -21.73 -10.04 17.89
N LEU A 468 -21.78 -9.26 16.79
CA LEU A 468 -23.00 -8.55 16.38
C LEU A 468 -24.14 -9.53 16.09
N ARG A 469 -23.89 -10.58 15.33
CA ARG A 469 -24.88 -11.63 15.01
C ARG A 469 -25.41 -12.33 16.26
N ASP A 470 -24.51 -12.79 17.12
CA ASP A 470 -24.85 -13.61 18.29
C ASP A 470 -25.62 -12.80 19.35
N ASN A 471 -25.48 -11.45 19.34
CA ASN A 471 -26.21 -10.53 20.18
C ASN A 471 -27.43 -9.87 19.50
N ASN A 472 -27.78 -10.28 18.28
CA ASN A 472 -28.87 -9.72 17.46
C ASN A 472 -28.71 -8.20 17.21
N ILE A 473 -27.47 -7.73 17.11
CA ILE A 473 -27.17 -6.33 16.80
C ILE A 473 -27.21 -6.16 15.28
N THR A 474 -28.05 -5.24 14.82
CA THR A 474 -28.26 -5.00 13.38
C THR A 474 -27.67 -3.69 12.90
N ARG A 475 -27.21 -2.83 13.82
CA ARG A 475 -26.59 -1.54 13.52
C ARG A 475 -25.40 -1.30 14.44
N ILE A 476 -24.25 -0.97 13.85
CA ILE A 476 -23.01 -0.55 14.51
C ILE A 476 -22.55 0.78 13.91
N GLU A 477 -22.11 1.70 14.74
CA GLU A 477 -21.55 2.97 14.32
C GLU A 477 -20.48 3.42 15.32
N ALA A 478 -19.39 4.02 14.85
CA ALA A 478 -18.38 4.60 15.73
C ALA A 478 -18.97 5.74 16.57
N GLN A 479 -18.64 5.79 17.87
CA GLN A 479 -19.00 6.95 18.70
C GLN A 479 -18.06 8.13 18.39
N PRO A 480 -18.58 9.37 18.28
CA PRO A 480 -17.76 10.55 17.99
C PRO A 480 -16.62 10.77 18.99
N GLU A 481 -16.87 10.52 20.26
CA GLU A 481 -15.89 10.68 21.34
C GLU A 481 -14.77 9.63 21.21
N ALA A 482 -15.13 8.37 20.94
CA ALA A 482 -14.18 7.27 20.82
C ALA A 482 -13.24 7.45 19.60
N GLN A 483 -13.77 7.87 18.45
CA GLN A 483 -12.94 8.15 17.27
C GLN A 483 -12.00 9.36 17.47
N GLU A 484 -12.40 10.35 18.28
CA GLU A 484 -11.54 11.49 18.61
C GLU A 484 -10.44 11.07 19.60
N GLU A 485 -10.72 10.19 20.55
CA GLU A 485 -9.70 9.60 21.42
C GLU A 485 -8.69 8.75 20.64
N TRP A 486 -9.18 7.95 19.69
CA TRP A 486 -8.32 7.18 18.79
C TRP A 486 -7.40 8.09 17.97
N ARG A 487 -7.95 9.18 17.41
CA ARG A 487 -7.17 10.17 16.67
C ARG A 487 -6.11 10.84 17.55
N LYS A 488 -6.46 11.21 18.79
CA LYS A 488 -5.53 11.80 19.77
C LYS A 488 -4.41 10.84 20.15
N LEU A 489 -4.71 9.56 20.37
CA LEU A 489 -3.70 8.53 20.65
C LEU A 489 -2.66 8.47 19.52
N ILE A 490 -3.13 8.44 18.27
CA ILE A 490 -2.26 8.42 17.08
C ILE A 490 -1.44 9.70 16.98
N ALA A 491 -2.07 10.87 17.12
CA ALA A 491 -1.40 12.16 17.00
C ALA A 491 -0.33 12.34 18.09
N ASN A 492 -0.64 12.02 19.34
CA ASN A 492 0.29 12.13 20.46
C ASN A 492 1.55 11.28 20.25
N PHE A 493 1.39 10.04 19.79
CA PHE A 493 2.56 9.21 19.48
C PHE A 493 3.34 9.73 18.28
N TRP A 494 2.64 10.16 17.20
CA TRP A 494 3.27 10.70 16.00
C TRP A 494 4.20 11.87 16.32
N GLU A 495 3.78 12.78 17.18
CA GLU A 495 4.56 13.97 17.59
C GLU A 495 5.80 13.61 18.42
N THR A 496 5.89 12.44 19.03
CA THR A 496 7.10 11.98 19.74
C THR A 496 8.18 11.46 18.80
N THR A 497 7.88 11.33 17.51
CA THR A 497 8.76 10.76 16.50
C THR A 497 9.34 11.81 15.55
N LEU A 498 10.25 11.40 14.68
CA LEU A 498 10.77 12.24 13.60
C LEU A 498 9.86 12.28 12.35
N PHE A 499 8.77 11.53 12.31
CA PHE A 499 7.83 11.49 11.16
C PHE A 499 7.24 12.86 10.80
N PRO A 500 6.86 13.76 11.72
CA PRO A 500 6.33 15.08 11.38
C PRO A 500 7.27 15.93 10.50
N ARG A 501 8.58 15.66 10.54
CA ARG A 501 9.58 16.39 9.76
C ARG A 501 9.67 15.95 8.30
N ALA A 502 8.99 14.85 7.92
CA ALA A 502 8.99 14.34 6.56
C ALA A 502 7.69 14.71 5.84
N LYS A 503 7.80 15.28 4.64
CA LYS A 503 6.66 15.40 3.73
C LYS A 503 6.37 14.04 3.10
N SER A 504 5.69 13.16 3.87
CA SER A 504 5.44 11.76 3.50
C SER A 504 3.97 11.53 3.14
N TRP A 505 3.74 10.52 2.28
CA TRP A 505 2.40 10.02 2.02
C TRP A 505 1.76 9.36 3.26
N TYR A 506 2.56 8.95 4.24
CA TYR A 506 2.06 8.48 5.55
C TYR A 506 1.18 9.52 6.25
N ALA A 507 1.46 10.79 5.99
CA ALA A 507 0.74 11.92 6.55
C ALA A 507 -0.11 12.68 5.50
N GLY A 508 -0.27 12.15 4.29
CA GLY A 508 -0.99 12.83 3.21
C GLY A 508 -0.29 14.08 2.64
N ALA A 509 0.94 14.36 3.06
CA ALA A 509 1.67 15.57 2.67
C ALA A 509 2.11 15.61 1.18
N ASN A 510 1.94 14.51 0.45
CA ASN A 510 2.17 14.44 -0.99
C ASN A 510 0.99 14.95 -1.84
N ILE A 511 -0.17 15.19 -1.22
CA ILE A 511 -1.38 15.66 -1.90
C ILE A 511 -1.62 17.13 -1.55
N PRO A 512 -1.62 18.05 -2.53
CA PRO A 512 -1.87 19.46 -2.28
C PRO A 512 -3.21 19.72 -1.60
N GLY A 513 -3.23 20.53 -0.54
CA GLY A 513 -4.44 20.91 0.19
C GLY A 513 -5.01 19.85 1.14
N LYS A 514 -4.42 18.65 1.21
CA LYS A 514 -4.80 17.64 2.20
C LYS A 514 -4.20 18.00 3.56
N LYS A 515 -4.97 17.81 4.65
CA LYS A 515 -4.46 17.99 6.01
C LYS A 515 -3.30 17.02 6.27
N VAL A 516 -2.22 17.55 6.85
CA VAL A 516 -1.04 16.76 7.20
C VAL A 516 -1.21 16.21 8.61
N GLU A 517 -1.40 14.91 8.72
CA GLU A 517 -1.54 14.17 9.98
C GLU A 517 -1.24 12.69 9.73
N SER A 518 -0.97 11.89 10.77
CA SER A 518 -0.78 10.44 10.56
C SER A 518 -2.05 9.79 10.03
N LEU A 519 -1.96 9.21 8.82
CA LEU A 519 -3.06 8.46 8.21
C LEU A 519 -3.04 6.98 8.59
N ASN A 520 -2.02 6.53 9.32
CA ASN A 520 -1.82 5.15 9.72
C ASN A 520 -1.69 5.05 11.24
N PHE A 521 -1.87 3.85 11.80
CA PHE A 521 -1.62 3.58 13.21
C PHE A 521 -0.12 3.36 13.46
N PRO A 522 0.59 4.28 14.14
CA PRO A 522 2.05 4.25 14.22
C PRO A 522 2.60 3.48 15.43
N LEU A 523 1.75 2.88 16.28
CA LEU A 523 2.18 2.20 17.51
C LEU A 523 2.43 0.69 17.31
N GLY A 524 2.41 0.21 16.07
CA GLY A 524 2.71 -1.18 15.71
C GLY A 524 1.52 -2.15 15.83
N LEU A 525 1.65 -3.27 15.11
CA LEU A 525 0.61 -4.29 15.01
C LEU A 525 0.21 -4.90 16.36
N PRO A 526 1.15 -5.27 17.26
CA PRO A 526 0.78 -5.84 18.57
C PRO A 526 -0.08 -4.91 19.41
N THR A 527 0.24 -3.61 19.41
CA THR A 527 -0.54 -2.60 20.13
C THR A 527 -1.93 -2.44 19.52
N TYR A 528 -2.04 -2.48 18.19
CA TYR A 528 -3.32 -2.43 17.50
C TYR A 528 -4.23 -3.60 17.87
N ILE A 529 -3.69 -4.83 17.81
CA ILE A 529 -4.41 -6.05 18.21
C ILE A 529 -4.89 -5.94 19.65
N LYS A 530 -4.01 -5.48 20.56
CA LYS A 530 -4.35 -5.28 21.96
C LYS A 530 -5.51 -4.30 22.12
N LYS A 531 -5.48 -3.14 21.46
CA LYS A 531 -6.54 -2.12 21.52
C LYS A 531 -7.87 -2.65 21.01
N PHE A 532 -7.85 -3.40 19.91
CA PHE A 532 -9.05 -4.00 19.38
C PHE A 532 -9.66 -5.02 20.37
N LYS A 533 -8.82 -5.86 20.98
CA LYS A 533 -9.26 -6.82 21.99
C LYS A 533 -9.75 -6.16 23.28
N GLU A 534 -9.18 -5.03 23.68
CA GLU A 534 -9.69 -4.21 24.81
C GLU A 534 -11.13 -3.76 24.53
N SER A 535 -11.44 -3.27 23.32
CA SER A 535 -12.79 -2.92 22.89
C SER A 535 -13.72 -4.14 22.89
N ALA A 536 -13.29 -5.27 22.34
CA ALA A 536 -14.05 -6.51 22.31
C ALA A 536 -14.42 -7.01 23.73
N ASN A 537 -13.47 -6.98 24.67
CA ASN A 537 -13.68 -7.38 26.06
C ASN A 537 -14.68 -6.48 26.81
N GLN A 538 -14.87 -5.25 26.32
CA GLN A 538 -15.87 -4.30 26.84
C GLN A 538 -17.19 -4.35 26.04
N GLY A 539 -17.39 -5.39 25.20
CA GLY A 539 -18.57 -5.52 24.37
C GLY A 539 -18.69 -4.43 23.30
N TYR A 540 -17.54 -3.92 22.81
CA TYR A 540 -17.46 -2.82 21.84
C TYR A 540 -18.20 -1.55 22.29
N ALA A 541 -18.04 -1.18 23.56
CA ALA A 541 -18.70 -0.02 24.18
C ALA A 541 -18.31 1.33 23.56
N ASP A 542 -17.24 1.36 22.76
CA ASP A 542 -16.77 2.48 21.94
C ASP A 542 -17.53 2.63 20.61
N PHE A 543 -18.49 1.74 20.36
CA PHE A 543 -19.44 1.83 19.26
C PHE A 543 -20.88 1.99 19.77
N ALA A 544 -21.70 2.73 19.03
CA ALA A 544 -23.14 2.76 19.21
C ALA A 544 -23.76 1.51 18.57
N LEU A 545 -24.23 0.59 19.39
CA LEU A 545 -24.82 -0.69 18.98
C LEU A 545 -26.34 -0.66 19.18
N SER A 546 -27.10 -1.15 18.19
CA SER A 546 -28.57 -1.31 18.35
C SER A 546 -29.09 -2.56 17.63
N ARG A 547 -30.16 -3.15 18.23
CA ARG A 547 -30.93 -4.30 17.73
C ARG A 547 -31.99 -3.92 16.72
#